data_28d57b217f30a6a74816e2226f09af0a
#
_entry.id   28d57b217f30a6a74816e2226f09af0a
#
_cell.length_a   1.000
_cell.length_b   1.000
_cell.length_c   1.000
_cell.angle_alpha   90.00
_cell.angle_beta   90.00
_cell.angle_gamma   90.00
#
_symmetry.space_group_name_H-M   'P 1'
#
loop_
_entity.id
_entity.type
_entity.pdbx_description
1 polymer ?
#
loop_
_entity_poly.entity_id
_entity_poly.type
_entity_poly.pdbx_seq_one_letter_code
_entity_poly.pdbx_strand_id
1 'polypeptide(L)'
;MAEPRIFASADDVKAAVGEQLGYTDWVEVDQKRIDLFAEATGDHQWIHVDPAKAAAGPFGTTIAHGYLTLSLLPLFGPQLIQVEGVKMGVNYGTNKVRFPSPVPVGSRLRATATITGVEDVKGGVQVSVAFTVEREGGDKPVCVAESVSRYYV
;
A
#
# COMPACT_ATOMS: atom_id res chain seq x y z
N MET A 1 -12.36 3.92 -12.76
CA MET A 1 -11.23 3.00 -12.89
C MET A 1 -9.92 3.78 -12.79
N ALA A 2 -8.93 3.19 -12.14
CA ALA A 2 -7.63 3.81 -12.04
C ALA A 2 -6.94 3.86 -13.41
N GLU A 3 -6.22 4.95 -13.66
CA GLU A 3 -5.43 5.13 -14.88
C GLU A 3 -3.97 5.29 -14.47
N PRO A 4 -3.15 4.24 -14.62
CA PRO A 4 -1.76 4.31 -14.20
C PRO A 4 -0.94 5.27 -15.07
N ARG A 5 0.06 5.88 -14.45
CA ARG A 5 1.11 6.59 -15.16
C ARG A 5 2.05 5.54 -15.76
N ILE A 6 2.15 5.52 -17.08
CA ILE A 6 2.95 4.53 -17.81
C ILE A 6 4.26 5.17 -18.24
N PHE A 7 5.37 4.55 -17.85
CA PHE A 7 6.72 4.98 -18.22
C PHE A 7 7.27 4.03 -19.26
N ALA A 8 7.79 4.59 -20.36
CA ALA A 8 8.33 3.79 -21.47
C ALA A 8 9.61 3.04 -21.10
N SER A 9 10.31 3.49 -20.07
CA SER A 9 11.53 2.85 -19.57
C SER A 9 11.73 3.15 -18.09
N ALA A 10 12.62 2.40 -17.46
CA ALA A 10 13.00 2.66 -16.07
C ALA A 10 13.63 4.06 -15.91
N ASP A 11 14.40 4.52 -16.87
CA ASP A 11 15.01 5.85 -16.83
C ASP A 11 13.98 6.98 -16.89
N ASP A 12 12.86 6.77 -17.56
CA ASP A 12 11.83 7.81 -17.69
C ASP A 12 11.17 8.14 -16.35
N VAL A 13 11.24 7.25 -15.38
CA VAL A 13 10.72 7.51 -14.03
C VAL A 13 11.44 8.68 -13.36
N LYS A 14 12.72 8.90 -13.71
CA LYS A 14 13.52 10.00 -13.14
C LYS A 14 12.89 11.36 -13.37
N ALA A 15 12.25 11.56 -14.51
CA ALA A 15 11.61 12.84 -14.85
C ALA A 15 10.34 13.11 -14.05
N ALA A 16 9.78 12.09 -13.41
CA ALA A 16 8.53 12.18 -12.65
C ALA A 16 8.73 12.34 -11.14
N VAL A 17 9.97 12.49 -10.67
CA VAL A 17 10.25 12.74 -9.25
C VAL A 17 9.55 14.02 -8.82
N GLY A 18 8.78 13.91 -7.72
CA GLY A 18 7.93 15.01 -7.22
C GLY A 18 6.51 15.02 -7.79
N GLU A 19 6.23 14.20 -8.82
CA GLU A 19 4.88 14.12 -9.40
C GLU A 19 3.96 13.34 -8.47
N GLN A 20 2.83 13.95 -8.10
CA GLN A 20 1.76 13.24 -7.41
C GLN A 20 0.91 12.51 -8.45
N LEU A 21 0.75 11.22 -8.24
CA LEU A 21 -0.04 10.35 -9.10
C LEU A 21 -1.52 10.43 -8.71
N GLY A 22 -2.40 9.88 -9.54
CA GLY A 22 -3.83 9.85 -9.25
C GLY A 22 -4.18 8.95 -8.07
N TYR A 23 -5.40 8.45 -8.06
CA TYR A 23 -5.89 7.54 -7.02
C TYR A 23 -6.16 6.17 -7.61
N THR A 24 -5.97 5.14 -6.79
CA THR A 24 -6.39 3.78 -7.13
C THR A 24 -7.91 3.63 -7.01
N ASP A 25 -8.42 2.52 -7.49
CA ASP A 25 -9.78 2.10 -7.17
C ASP A 25 -9.89 1.78 -5.68
N TRP A 26 -11.12 1.84 -5.16
CA TRP A 26 -11.41 1.42 -3.80
C TRP A 26 -11.33 -0.10 -3.67
N VAL A 27 -10.81 -0.58 -2.55
CA VAL A 27 -10.81 -1.99 -2.21
C VAL A 27 -11.44 -2.17 -0.82
N GLU A 28 -12.33 -3.16 -0.69
CA GLU A 28 -12.94 -3.47 0.61
C GLU A 28 -12.04 -4.39 1.42
N VAL A 29 -11.88 -4.07 2.69
CA VAL A 29 -11.19 -4.91 3.66
C VAL A 29 -12.24 -5.55 4.56
N ASP A 30 -12.72 -6.71 4.16
CA ASP A 30 -13.72 -7.48 4.90
C ASP A 30 -13.06 -8.41 5.93
N GLN A 31 -13.89 -9.06 6.75
CA GLN A 31 -13.39 -9.98 7.78
C GLN A 31 -12.65 -11.18 7.15
N LYS A 32 -13.11 -11.67 6.00
CA LYS A 32 -12.46 -12.78 5.32
C LYS A 32 -11.01 -12.44 4.95
N ARG A 33 -10.77 -11.22 4.42
CA ARG A 33 -9.42 -10.76 4.08
C ARG A 33 -8.55 -10.66 5.33
N ILE A 34 -9.10 -10.15 6.42
CA ILE A 34 -8.39 -10.05 7.71
C ILE A 34 -8.05 -11.44 8.24
N ASP A 35 -9.00 -12.37 8.21
CA ASP A 35 -8.78 -13.75 8.68
C ASP A 35 -7.70 -14.47 7.85
N LEU A 36 -7.71 -14.26 6.53
CA LEU A 36 -6.69 -14.83 5.65
C LEU A 36 -5.30 -14.28 5.97
N PHE A 37 -5.20 -13.00 6.26
CA PHE A 37 -3.93 -12.39 6.66
C PHE A 37 -3.45 -12.93 8.00
N ALA A 38 -4.35 -13.06 8.97
CA ALA A 38 -4.04 -13.66 10.27
C ALA A 38 -3.51 -15.09 10.11
N GLU A 39 -4.14 -15.88 9.25
CA GLU A 39 -3.73 -17.26 8.98
C GLU A 39 -2.36 -17.31 8.31
N ALA A 40 -2.14 -16.42 7.33
CA ALA A 40 -0.87 -16.39 6.58
C ALA A 40 0.32 -15.97 7.44
N THR A 41 0.11 -15.11 8.44
CA THR A 41 1.19 -14.50 9.23
C THR A 41 1.28 -15.03 10.66
N GLY A 42 0.23 -15.68 11.16
CA GLY A 42 0.18 -16.16 12.55
C GLY A 42 -0.28 -15.10 13.56
N ASP A 43 -0.68 -13.91 13.12
CA ASP A 43 -1.18 -12.87 14.04
C ASP A 43 -2.69 -13.01 14.22
N HIS A 44 -3.08 -13.77 15.24
CA HIS A 44 -4.47 -14.04 15.59
C HIS A 44 -4.96 -13.24 16.81
N GLN A 45 -4.41 -12.04 17.01
CA GLN A 45 -4.86 -11.21 18.14
C GLN A 45 -6.37 -10.95 18.01
N TRP A 46 -7.07 -10.97 19.15
CA TRP A 46 -8.54 -10.89 19.18
C TRP A 46 -9.10 -9.62 18.54
N ILE A 47 -8.34 -8.52 18.55
CA ILE A 47 -8.80 -7.26 17.92
C ILE A 47 -9.03 -7.41 16.42
N HIS A 48 -8.43 -8.42 15.80
CA HIS A 48 -8.55 -8.69 14.36
C HIS A 48 -9.53 -9.80 14.04
N VAL A 49 -9.58 -10.86 14.88
CA VAL A 49 -10.22 -12.12 14.48
C VAL A 49 -11.41 -12.53 15.35
N ASP A 50 -11.71 -11.81 16.42
CA ASP A 50 -12.82 -12.14 17.32
C ASP A 50 -13.86 -11.01 17.34
N PRO A 51 -14.87 -11.07 16.44
CA PRO A 51 -15.87 -10.00 16.36
C PRO A 51 -16.64 -9.75 17.66
N ALA A 52 -16.96 -10.82 18.40
CA ALA A 52 -17.71 -10.69 19.65
C ALA A 52 -16.89 -9.95 20.72
N LYS A 53 -15.63 -10.33 20.89
CA LYS A 53 -14.74 -9.68 21.84
C LYS A 53 -14.39 -8.26 21.41
N ALA A 54 -14.16 -8.05 20.11
CA ALA A 54 -13.84 -6.75 19.55
C ALA A 54 -14.99 -5.75 19.69
N ALA A 55 -16.25 -6.22 19.61
CA ALA A 55 -17.42 -5.36 19.80
C ALA A 55 -17.45 -4.70 21.19
N ALA A 56 -16.91 -5.36 22.20
CA ALA A 56 -16.78 -4.84 23.56
C ALA A 56 -15.42 -4.15 23.80
N GLY A 57 -14.55 -4.11 22.81
CA GLY A 57 -13.22 -3.52 22.90
C GLY A 57 -13.18 -2.04 22.52
N PRO A 58 -11.97 -1.45 22.52
CA PRO A 58 -11.82 0.00 22.35
C PRO A 58 -12.20 0.50 20.94
N PHE A 59 -12.20 -0.36 19.92
CA PHE A 59 -12.54 0.04 18.55
C PHE A 59 -14.02 -0.24 18.21
N GLY A 60 -14.74 -0.98 19.04
CA GLY A 60 -16.16 -1.32 18.83
C GLY A 60 -16.42 -2.34 17.72
N THR A 61 -15.41 -2.79 17.03
CA THR A 61 -15.44 -3.78 15.97
C THR A 61 -14.04 -4.34 15.76
N THR A 62 -13.91 -5.40 14.95
CA THR A 62 -12.59 -5.83 14.54
C THR A 62 -11.95 -4.80 13.61
N ILE A 63 -10.62 -4.75 13.63
CA ILE A 63 -9.83 -3.89 12.78
C ILE A 63 -8.82 -4.72 12.00
N ALA A 64 -8.45 -4.25 10.81
CA ALA A 64 -7.40 -4.86 10.01
C ALA A 64 -6.04 -4.70 10.71
N HIS A 65 -5.15 -5.65 10.49
CA HIS A 65 -3.75 -5.50 10.87
C HIS A 65 -3.15 -4.31 10.11
N GLY A 66 -2.33 -3.51 10.77
CA GLY A 66 -1.56 -2.49 10.07
C GLY A 66 -0.70 -3.10 8.95
N TYR A 67 -0.08 -4.24 9.23
CA TYR A 67 0.71 -4.96 8.22
C TYR A 67 -0.13 -5.48 7.05
N LEU A 68 -1.42 -5.75 7.23
CA LEU A 68 -2.30 -6.07 6.11
C LEU A 68 -2.42 -4.87 5.20
N THR A 69 -2.71 -3.70 5.75
CA THR A 69 -2.83 -2.46 4.97
C THR A 69 -1.54 -2.15 4.23
N LEU A 70 -0.38 -2.28 4.88
CA LEU A 70 0.92 -2.12 4.23
C LEU A 70 1.08 -3.13 3.08
N SER A 71 0.65 -4.37 3.29
CA SER A 71 0.75 -5.45 2.30
C SER A 71 -0.16 -5.25 1.08
N LEU A 72 -1.07 -4.28 1.12
CA LEU A 72 -1.88 -3.91 -0.04
C LEU A 72 -1.15 -2.97 -1.00
N LEU A 73 0.02 -2.43 -0.65
CA LEU A 73 0.77 -1.58 -1.57
C LEU A 73 1.09 -2.24 -2.90
N PRO A 74 1.43 -3.55 -2.97
CA PRO A 74 1.59 -4.23 -4.26
C PRO A 74 0.31 -4.37 -5.08
N LEU A 75 -0.85 -4.28 -4.44
CA LEU A 75 -2.15 -4.20 -5.14
C LEU A 75 -2.38 -2.80 -5.70
N PHE A 76 -2.05 -1.78 -4.93
CA PHE A 76 -2.26 -0.38 -5.31
C PHE A 76 -1.22 0.13 -6.31
N GLY A 77 0.04 -0.27 -6.14
CA GLY A 77 1.14 0.26 -6.93
C GLY A 77 0.94 0.20 -8.44
N PRO A 78 0.60 -0.96 -9.02
CA PRO A 78 0.39 -1.09 -10.46
C PRO A 78 -0.78 -0.28 -11.02
N GLN A 79 -1.70 0.13 -10.18
CA GLN A 79 -2.79 1.04 -10.58
C GLN A 79 -2.32 2.49 -10.71
N LEU A 80 -1.16 2.82 -10.18
CA LEU A 80 -0.59 4.16 -10.20
C LEU A 80 0.62 4.28 -11.10
N ILE A 81 1.47 3.26 -11.11
CA ILE A 81 2.75 3.25 -11.83
C ILE A 81 2.89 1.95 -12.61
N GLN A 82 3.18 2.07 -13.91
CA GLN A 82 3.61 0.94 -14.72
C GLN A 82 4.86 1.33 -15.47
N VAL A 83 5.88 0.48 -15.45
CA VAL A 83 7.17 0.72 -16.10
C VAL A 83 7.39 -0.36 -17.14
N GLU A 84 7.47 0.04 -18.41
CA GLU A 84 7.72 -0.88 -19.52
C GLU A 84 9.22 -1.19 -19.64
N GLY A 85 9.53 -2.29 -20.30
CA GLY A 85 10.91 -2.66 -20.60
C GLY A 85 11.71 -3.19 -19.42
N VAL A 86 11.04 -3.54 -18.30
CA VAL A 86 11.69 -4.13 -17.13
C VAL A 86 11.46 -5.62 -17.10
N LYS A 87 12.49 -6.39 -16.67
CA LYS A 87 12.39 -7.84 -16.51
C LYS A 87 11.63 -8.20 -15.24
N MET A 88 11.81 -7.40 -14.18
CA MET A 88 11.14 -7.65 -12.91
C MET A 88 11.22 -6.41 -12.01
N GLY A 89 10.18 -6.24 -11.19
CA GLY A 89 10.18 -5.28 -10.10
C GLY A 89 10.22 -6.03 -8.77
N VAL A 90 11.07 -5.59 -7.88
CA VAL A 90 11.28 -6.24 -6.58
C VAL A 90 11.09 -5.24 -5.46
N ASN A 91 10.31 -5.61 -4.46
CA ASN A 91 10.24 -4.83 -3.23
C ASN A 91 11.58 -4.96 -2.49
N TYR A 92 12.27 -3.84 -2.34
CA TYR A 92 13.55 -3.80 -1.65
C TYR A 92 13.36 -3.51 -0.16
N GLY A 93 12.43 -2.63 0.17
CA GLY A 93 12.15 -2.28 1.56
C GLY A 93 11.22 -1.08 1.69
N THR A 94 11.14 -0.58 2.89
CA THR A 94 10.41 0.64 3.24
C THR A 94 11.30 1.51 4.11
N ASN A 95 11.27 2.84 3.89
CA ASN A 95 12.05 3.75 4.71
C ASN A 95 11.30 4.21 5.96
N LYS A 96 9.99 4.41 5.83
CA LYS A 96 9.16 4.88 6.93
C LYS A 96 7.75 4.36 6.75
N VAL A 97 7.18 3.84 7.83
CA VAL A 97 5.80 3.34 7.85
C VAL A 97 5.12 3.83 9.11
N ARG A 98 3.91 4.37 8.97
CA ARG A 98 3.04 4.77 10.09
C ARG A 98 1.60 4.40 9.77
N PHE A 99 0.85 4.06 10.83
CA PHE A 99 -0.57 3.74 10.78
C PHE A 99 -1.33 4.75 11.64
N PRO A 100 -1.62 5.96 11.11
CA PRO A 100 -2.20 7.03 11.92
C PRO A 100 -3.62 6.77 12.41
N SER A 101 -4.37 5.90 11.71
CA SER A 101 -5.76 5.62 12.01
C SER A 101 -6.07 4.14 11.78
N PRO A 102 -6.94 3.51 12.59
CA PRO A 102 -7.30 2.11 12.38
C PRO A 102 -8.17 1.91 11.14
N VAL A 103 -8.20 0.67 10.67
CA VAL A 103 -9.04 0.23 9.55
C VAL A 103 -10.12 -0.71 10.11
N PRO A 104 -11.31 -0.19 10.44
CA PRO A 104 -12.43 -1.05 10.86
C PRO A 104 -12.79 -2.04 9.75
N VAL A 105 -13.24 -3.24 10.15
CA VAL A 105 -13.73 -4.24 9.18
C VAL A 105 -14.80 -3.64 8.29
N GLY A 106 -14.76 -3.98 6.99
CA GLY A 106 -15.70 -3.44 5.99
C GLY A 106 -15.28 -2.10 5.41
N SER A 107 -14.16 -1.52 5.85
CA SER A 107 -13.65 -0.27 5.29
C SER A 107 -13.26 -0.43 3.84
N ARG A 108 -13.48 0.63 3.05
CA ARG A 108 -12.98 0.74 1.69
C ARG A 108 -11.74 1.64 1.68
N LEU A 109 -10.67 1.14 1.09
CA LEU A 109 -9.37 1.81 1.04
C LEU A 109 -8.98 2.12 -0.40
N ARG A 110 -8.29 3.21 -0.58
CA ARG A 110 -7.59 3.55 -1.83
C ARG A 110 -6.27 4.24 -1.51
N ALA A 111 -5.39 4.32 -2.49
CA ALA A 111 -4.11 4.96 -2.32
C ALA A 111 -3.84 6.01 -3.39
N THR A 112 -3.03 6.97 -3.02
CA THR A 112 -2.32 7.86 -3.93
C THR A 112 -0.84 7.78 -3.60
N ALA A 113 0.01 8.28 -4.48
CA ALA A 113 1.45 8.21 -4.29
C ALA A 113 2.17 9.36 -4.97
N THR A 114 3.37 9.64 -4.47
CA THR A 114 4.31 10.58 -5.07
C THR A 114 5.65 9.87 -5.24
N ILE A 115 6.25 9.95 -6.41
CA ILE A 115 7.61 9.44 -6.64
C ILE A 115 8.56 10.40 -5.96
N THR A 116 9.33 9.92 -4.99
CA THR A 116 10.20 10.75 -4.16
C THR A 116 11.67 10.69 -4.55
N GLY A 117 12.09 9.63 -5.22
CA GLY A 117 13.48 9.51 -5.66
C GLY A 117 13.70 8.36 -6.62
N VAL A 118 14.70 8.51 -7.46
CA VAL A 118 15.16 7.46 -8.38
C VAL A 118 16.67 7.46 -8.39
N GLU A 119 17.28 6.30 -8.17
CA GLU A 119 18.73 6.12 -8.17
C GLU A 119 19.10 4.98 -9.10
N ASP A 120 20.24 5.14 -9.80
CA ASP A 120 20.80 4.04 -10.57
C ASP A 120 21.37 2.99 -9.63
N VAL A 121 21.10 1.73 -9.93
CA VAL A 121 21.72 0.59 -9.26
C VAL A 121 22.24 -0.38 -10.33
N LYS A 122 23.05 -1.34 -9.93
CA LYS A 122 23.55 -2.34 -10.85
C LYS A 122 22.37 -3.12 -11.47
N GLY A 123 22.24 -3.03 -12.78
CA GLY A 123 21.20 -3.74 -13.53
C GLY A 123 19.85 -3.05 -13.61
N GLY A 124 19.71 -1.84 -13.09
CA GLY A 124 18.44 -1.13 -13.15
C GLY A 124 18.39 0.17 -12.37
N VAL A 125 17.22 0.46 -11.82
CA VAL A 125 16.99 1.65 -10.99
C VAL A 125 16.29 1.28 -9.69
N GLN A 126 16.55 2.07 -8.65
CA GLN A 126 15.83 2.01 -7.38
C GLN A 126 14.90 3.21 -7.29
N VAL A 127 13.63 2.95 -7.06
CA VAL A 127 12.58 3.96 -7.02
C VAL A 127 11.97 4.02 -5.63
N SER A 128 11.95 5.22 -5.06
CA SER A 128 11.26 5.49 -3.79
C SER A 128 9.93 6.16 -4.08
N VAL A 129 8.86 5.64 -3.46
CA VAL A 129 7.49 6.12 -3.68
C VAL A 129 6.81 6.29 -2.32
N ALA A 130 6.34 7.50 -2.05
CA ALA A 130 5.57 7.80 -0.83
C ALA A 130 4.09 7.53 -1.09
N PHE A 131 3.56 6.49 -0.47
CA PHE A 131 2.14 6.12 -0.54
C PHE A 131 1.36 6.72 0.62
N THR A 132 0.16 7.16 0.33
CA THR A 132 -0.85 7.51 1.33
C THR A 132 -2.08 6.66 1.06
N VAL A 133 -2.46 5.83 2.03
CA VAL A 133 -3.67 5.00 1.96
C VAL A 133 -4.75 5.65 2.81
N GLU A 134 -5.90 5.90 2.21
CA GLU A 134 -7.02 6.52 2.89
C GLU A 134 -8.23 5.58 2.96
N ARG A 135 -9.04 5.79 3.98
CA ARG A 135 -10.31 5.08 4.19
C ARG A 135 -11.46 5.99 3.76
N GLU A 136 -12.42 5.45 3.03
CA GLU A 136 -13.64 6.17 2.66
C GLU A 136 -14.36 6.66 3.93
N GLY A 137 -14.63 7.95 3.98
CA GLY A 137 -15.27 8.58 5.13
C GLY A 137 -14.34 8.87 6.31
N GLY A 138 -13.06 8.52 6.22
CA GLY A 138 -12.07 8.85 7.24
C GLY A 138 -11.47 10.24 7.03
N ASP A 139 -11.00 10.86 8.11
CA ASP A 139 -10.37 12.17 8.10
C ASP A 139 -8.84 12.11 8.18
N LYS A 140 -8.28 10.92 8.48
CA LYS A 140 -6.84 10.68 8.55
C LYS A 140 -6.45 9.49 7.68
N PRO A 141 -5.22 9.47 7.14
CA PRO A 141 -4.70 8.29 6.47
C PRO A 141 -4.69 7.07 7.40
N VAL A 142 -4.88 5.89 6.84
CA VAL A 142 -4.75 4.64 7.58
C VAL A 142 -3.34 4.05 7.47
N CYS A 143 -2.60 4.47 6.45
CA CYS A 143 -1.20 4.08 6.28
C CYS A 143 -0.48 5.16 5.47
N VAL A 144 0.69 5.55 5.92
CA VAL A 144 1.65 6.33 5.13
C VAL A 144 2.96 5.56 5.12
N ALA A 145 3.49 5.31 3.92
CA ALA A 145 4.69 4.49 3.79
C ALA A 145 5.49 4.92 2.57
N GLU A 146 6.80 5.08 2.73
CA GLU A 146 7.70 5.24 1.60
C GLU A 146 8.25 3.87 1.23
N SER A 147 7.81 3.34 0.10
CA SER A 147 8.32 2.09 -0.43
C SER A 147 9.56 2.31 -1.25
N VAL A 148 10.44 1.32 -1.25
CA VAL A 148 11.65 1.30 -2.08
C VAL A 148 11.60 0.04 -2.92
N SER A 149 11.55 0.22 -4.23
CA SER A 149 11.49 -0.88 -5.18
C SER A 149 12.65 -0.80 -6.16
N ARG A 150 13.06 -1.94 -6.70
CA ARG A 150 14.08 -1.99 -7.75
C ARG A 150 13.48 -2.55 -9.02
N TYR A 151 13.71 -1.86 -10.12
CA TYR A 151 13.33 -2.32 -11.45
C TYR A 151 14.59 -2.73 -12.20
N TYR A 152 14.64 -4.00 -12.60
CA TYR A 152 15.78 -4.57 -13.31
C TYR A 152 15.47 -4.67 -14.81
N VAL A 153 16.42 -4.25 -15.61
CA VAL A 153 16.31 -4.22 -17.07
C VAL A 153 17.23 -5.25 -17.74
#